data_6de2fd7113c8ffbc0f7f7c89ffb28a9d
#
_entry.id   6de2fd7113c8ffbc0f7f7c89ffb28a9d
#
_cell.length_a   1.000
_cell.length_b   1.000
_cell.length_c   1.000
_cell.angle_alpha   90.00
_cell.angle_beta   90.00
_cell.angle_gamma   90.00
#
_symmetry.space_group_name_H-M   'P 1'
#
loop_
_entity.id
_entity.type
_entity.pdbx_description
1 polymer ?
#
loop_
_entity_poly.entity_id
_entity_poly.type
_entity_poly.pdbx_seq_one_letter_code
_entity_poly.pdbx_strand_id
1 'polypeptide(L)'
;TPVSMDGNYSDVLPSLNITAELRDGLLLRAAASQTLIRPAMTDIAYKRTASWSSYRFTDGNPALKPTYADQWEVGLEQYLDNGGLLAASYFRKKIDGVVINALTGVVEDVPVYNANGTLNGIFDFDVYQPVNAAGAYEVDGIELIAQLPLTMLHPALEGFGINANYTMLDSSLAGES
;
A
#
# COMPACT_ATOMS: atom_id res chain seq x y z
N THR A 1 -30.19 21.70 -4.63
CA THR A 1 -30.75 20.36 -4.38
C THR A 1 -29.63 19.48 -3.81
N PRO A 2 -29.81 18.81 -2.67
CA PRO A 2 -28.83 17.85 -2.18
C PRO A 2 -28.71 16.72 -3.21
N VAL A 3 -27.49 16.41 -3.63
CA VAL A 3 -27.19 15.23 -4.46
C VAL A 3 -26.88 14.07 -3.50
N SER A 4 -27.69 13.03 -3.54
CA SER A 4 -27.44 11.78 -2.84
C SER A 4 -26.94 10.74 -3.85
N MET A 5 -25.81 10.11 -3.57
CA MET A 5 -25.32 8.96 -4.32
C MET A 5 -25.16 7.80 -3.35
N ASP A 6 -25.87 6.73 -3.61
CA ASP A 6 -25.77 5.50 -2.83
C ASP A 6 -24.73 4.58 -3.48
N GLY A 7 -23.73 4.18 -2.70
CA GLY A 7 -22.75 3.19 -3.07
C GLY A 7 -22.80 2.00 -2.11
N ASN A 8 -22.95 0.80 -2.64
CA ASN A 8 -22.89 -0.43 -1.87
C ASN A 8 -21.92 -1.41 -2.56
N TYR A 9 -21.02 -2.00 -1.77
CA TYR A 9 -20.15 -3.07 -2.23
C TYR A 9 -19.94 -4.10 -1.13
N SER A 10 -19.76 -5.33 -1.53
CA SER A 10 -19.50 -6.48 -0.64
C SER A 10 -18.26 -7.19 -1.14
N ASP A 11 -17.32 -7.42 -0.24
CA ASP A 11 -16.02 -8.01 -0.55
C ASP A 11 -15.81 -9.27 0.28
N VAL A 12 -15.22 -10.30 -0.35
CA VAL A 12 -14.73 -11.50 0.32
C VAL A 12 -13.22 -11.46 0.30
N LEU A 13 -12.62 -11.48 1.50
CA LEU A 13 -11.17 -11.37 1.69
C LEU A 13 -10.62 -12.71 2.20
N PRO A 14 -10.22 -13.62 1.29
CA PRO A 14 -9.69 -14.92 1.68
C PRO A 14 -8.33 -14.77 2.35
N SER A 15 -8.05 -15.66 3.32
CA SER A 15 -6.72 -15.84 3.88
C SER A 15 -6.46 -17.31 4.16
N LEU A 16 -5.23 -17.75 3.89
CA LEU A 16 -4.75 -19.10 4.13
C LEU A 16 -3.38 -19.02 4.79
N ASN A 17 -3.20 -19.79 5.86
CA ASN A 17 -1.92 -19.95 6.53
C ASN A 17 -1.65 -21.44 6.73
N ILE A 18 -0.47 -21.87 6.32
CA ILE A 18 -0.02 -23.26 6.45
C ILE A 18 1.30 -23.26 7.22
N THR A 19 1.42 -24.16 8.19
CA THR A 19 2.68 -24.45 8.87
C THR A 19 2.87 -25.95 8.83
N ALA A 20 4.04 -26.39 8.40
CA ALA A 20 4.43 -27.79 8.39
C ALA A 20 5.81 -27.94 9.02
N GLU A 21 5.92 -28.85 9.98
CA GLU A 21 7.21 -29.25 10.51
C GLU A 21 7.79 -30.34 9.58
N LEU A 22 8.91 -30.01 8.94
CA LEU A 22 9.59 -30.89 7.99
C LEU A 22 10.52 -31.88 8.69
N ARG A 23 11.07 -31.47 9.80
CA ARG A 23 11.90 -32.23 10.74
C ARG A 23 12.02 -31.44 12.03
N ASP A 24 12.60 -32.02 13.07
CA ASP A 24 12.78 -31.38 14.37
C ASP A 24 13.35 -29.98 14.22
N GLY A 25 12.58 -28.98 14.68
CA GLY A 25 12.91 -27.60 14.67
C GLY A 25 12.95 -26.92 13.28
N LEU A 26 12.66 -27.64 12.18
CA LEU A 26 12.56 -27.03 10.84
C LEU A 26 11.10 -26.90 10.41
N LEU A 27 10.64 -25.66 10.34
CA LEU A 27 9.27 -25.32 9.95
C LEU A 27 9.24 -24.69 8.56
N LEU A 28 8.33 -25.18 7.72
CA LEU A 28 7.89 -24.51 6.50
C LEU A 28 6.64 -23.70 6.83
N ARG A 29 6.64 -22.42 6.50
CA ARG A 29 5.45 -21.57 6.58
C ARG A 29 5.08 -21.07 5.19
N ALA A 30 3.79 -21.04 4.91
CA ALA A 30 3.25 -20.42 3.72
C ALA A 30 1.99 -19.66 4.11
N ALA A 31 1.86 -18.44 3.61
CA ALA A 31 0.70 -17.60 3.80
C ALA A 31 0.27 -16.99 2.47
N ALA A 32 -1.04 -16.87 2.28
CA ALA A 32 -1.62 -16.12 1.17
C ALA A 32 -2.87 -15.40 1.67
N SER A 33 -3.04 -14.13 1.31
CA SER A 33 -4.22 -13.36 1.70
C SER A 33 -4.51 -12.24 0.73
N GLN A 34 -5.79 -11.85 0.68
CA GLN A 34 -6.24 -10.63 0.05
C GLN A 34 -6.70 -9.63 1.11
N THR A 35 -6.31 -8.37 0.94
CA THR A 35 -6.75 -7.26 1.79
C THR A 35 -7.27 -6.12 0.92
N LEU A 36 -8.04 -5.20 1.51
CA LEU A 36 -8.49 -4.00 0.83
C LEU A 36 -8.33 -2.76 1.70
N ILE A 37 -8.18 -1.61 1.02
CA ILE A 37 -8.26 -0.28 1.62
C ILE A 37 -9.38 0.47 0.91
N ARG A 38 -10.34 0.99 1.67
CA ARG A 38 -11.42 1.80 1.13
C ARG A 38 -10.94 3.22 0.86
N PRO A 39 -11.43 3.87 -0.21
CA PRO A 39 -11.15 5.28 -0.45
C PRO A 39 -11.56 6.13 0.76
N ALA A 40 -10.84 7.21 0.98
CA ALA A 40 -11.20 8.16 2.03
C ALA A 40 -12.56 8.82 1.72
N MET A 41 -13.36 9.09 2.75
CA MET A 41 -14.66 9.74 2.58
C MET A 41 -14.54 11.11 1.90
N THR A 42 -13.43 11.78 2.11
CA THR A 42 -13.13 13.06 1.46
C THR A 42 -12.92 12.93 -0.05
N ASP A 43 -12.47 11.78 -0.52
CA ASP A 43 -12.17 11.55 -1.92
C ASP A 43 -13.40 11.11 -2.72
N ILE A 44 -14.34 10.44 -2.05
CA ILE A 44 -15.62 10.03 -2.65
C ILE A 44 -16.72 11.08 -2.52
N ALA A 45 -16.54 12.09 -1.64
CA ALA A 45 -17.54 13.13 -1.45
C ALA A 45 -17.73 13.95 -2.74
N TYR A 46 -18.99 14.16 -3.16
CA TYR A 46 -19.31 15.02 -4.27
C TYR A 46 -19.09 16.49 -3.86
N LYS A 47 -17.88 17.00 -4.12
CA LYS A 47 -17.44 18.35 -3.79
C LYS A 47 -16.48 18.88 -4.83
N ARG A 48 -16.44 20.20 -4.98
CA ARG A 48 -15.38 20.91 -5.70
C ARG A 48 -14.69 21.88 -4.75
N THR A 49 -13.38 21.85 -4.70
CA THR A 49 -12.55 22.80 -3.96
C THR A 49 -11.73 23.62 -4.98
N ALA A 50 -11.72 24.95 -4.83
CA ALA A 50 -10.95 25.84 -5.68
C ALA A 50 -9.67 26.30 -4.98
N SER A 51 -8.55 26.23 -5.68
CA SER A 51 -7.30 26.91 -5.34
C SER A 51 -7.07 28.03 -6.35
N TRP A 52 -7.41 29.23 -5.96
CA TRP A 52 -7.37 30.43 -6.84
C TRP A 52 -5.95 30.83 -7.19
N SER A 53 -4.98 30.58 -6.30
CA SER A 53 -3.58 30.91 -6.52
C SER A 53 -2.87 30.00 -7.51
N SER A 54 -3.37 28.80 -7.70
CA SER A 54 -2.80 27.79 -8.61
C SER A 54 -3.72 27.46 -9.80
N TYR A 55 -4.82 28.23 -9.96
CA TYR A 55 -5.81 28.01 -11.02
C TYR A 55 -6.25 26.57 -11.14
N ARG A 56 -6.67 25.99 -9.99
CA ARG A 56 -6.94 24.57 -9.88
C ARG A 56 -8.25 24.28 -9.16
N PHE A 57 -9.04 23.39 -9.72
CA PHE A 57 -10.14 22.73 -9.02
C PHE A 57 -9.71 21.32 -8.58
N THR A 58 -10.22 20.90 -7.45
CA THR A 58 -10.11 19.52 -7.00
C THR A 58 -11.50 19.00 -6.70
N ASP A 59 -11.93 18.00 -7.46
CA ASP A 59 -13.22 17.34 -7.34
C ASP A 59 -13.10 16.05 -6.53
N GLY A 60 -14.16 15.64 -5.85
CA GLY A 60 -14.27 14.29 -5.32
C GLY A 60 -14.79 13.32 -6.39
N ASN A 61 -14.54 12.02 -6.22
CA ASN A 61 -14.95 10.98 -7.15
C ASN A 61 -15.76 9.87 -6.44
N PRO A 62 -17.09 9.94 -6.46
CA PRO A 62 -17.94 8.90 -5.87
C PRO A 62 -17.81 7.52 -6.55
N ALA A 63 -17.19 7.45 -7.73
CA ALA A 63 -16.99 6.21 -8.49
C ALA A 63 -15.71 5.46 -8.10
N LEU A 64 -14.93 5.97 -7.12
CA LEU A 64 -13.74 5.30 -6.63
C LEU A 64 -14.06 3.90 -6.09
N LYS A 65 -13.20 2.97 -6.45
CA LYS A 65 -13.20 1.59 -5.96
C LYS A 65 -12.17 1.41 -4.87
N PRO A 66 -12.33 0.40 -3.99
CA PRO A 66 -11.29 0.03 -3.06
C PRO A 66 -9.98 -0.34 -3.77
N THR A 67 -8.87 -0.06 -3.10
CA THR A 67 -7.56 -0.60 -3.46
C THR A 67 -7.45 -2.02 -2.89
N TYR A 68 -7.10 -3.01 -3.70
CA TYR A 68 -6.90 -4.39 -3.29
C TYR A 68 -5.42 -4.72 -3.23
N ALA A 69 -5.06 -5.58 -2.30
CA ALA A 69 -3.71 -6.13 -2.21
C ALA A 69 -3.77 -7.64 -2.05
N ASP A 70 -3.24 -8.35 -3.04
CA ASP A 70 -2.97 -9.77 -2.99
C ASP A 70 -1.54 -9.99 -2.52
N GLN A 71 -1.36 -10.82 -1.51
CA GLN A 71 -0.04 -11.10 -0.97
C GLN A 71 0.12 -12.60 -0.67
N TRP A 72 1.36 -13.07 -0.84
CA TRP A 72 1.76 -14.39 -0.41
C TRP A 72 3.20 -14.37 0.06
N GLU A 73 3.49 -15.30 0.93
CA GLU A 73 4.80 -15.49 1.55
C GLU A 73 5.08 -16.97 1.71
N VAL A 74 6.33 -17.36 1.55
CA VAL A 74 6.83 -18.68 1.90
C VAL A 74 8.15 -18.53 2.63
N GLY A 75 8.31 -19.22 3.74
CA GLY A 75 9.51 -19.14 4.58
C GLY A 75 9.88 -20.47 5.22
N LEU A 76 11.14 -20.57 5.54
CA LEU A 76 11.72 -21.66 6.34
C LEU A 76 12.27 -21.07 7.64
N GLU A 77 11.95 -21.71 8.76
CA GLU A 77 12.45 -21.36 10.08
C GLU A 77 13.15 -22.59 10.67
N GLN A 78 14.39 -22.45 11.06
CA GLN A 78 15.12 -23.47 11.79
C GLN A 78 15.32 -23.01 13.23
N TYR A 79 14.64 -23.67 14.13
CA TYR A 79 14.87 -23.56 15.57
C TYR A 79 16.02 -24.50 15.97
N LEU A 80 16.97 -23.95 16.70
CA LEU A 80 18.15 -24.68 17.16
C LEU A 80 17.96 -25.11 18.62
N ASP A 81 18.50 -26.27 18.99
CA ASP A 81 18.35 -26.86 20.34
C ASP A 81 18.82 -25.96 21.48
N ASN A 82 19.69 -24.99 21.17
CA ASN A 82 20.22 -24.03 22.12
C ASN A 82 19.42 -22.72 22.19
N GLY A 83 18.21 -22.68 21.60
CA GLY A 83 17.35 -21.51 21.59
C GLY A 83 17.65 -20.49 20.47
N GLY A 84 18.52 -20.83 19.53
CA GLY A 84 18.75 -20.01 18.34
C GLY A 84 17.63 -20.17 17.30
N LEU A 85 17.52 -19.17 16.41
CA LEU A 85 16.61 -19.15 15.26
C LEU A 85 17.36 -18.65 14.00
N LEU A 86 17.19 -19.40 12.91
CA LEU A 86 17.53 -18.94 11.57
C LEU A 86 16.26 -18.99 10.74
N ALA A 87 15.94 -17.91 10.06
CA ALA A 87 14.79 -17.86 9.16
C ALA A 87 15.15 -17.20 7.84
N ALA A 88 14.49 -17.68 6.77
CA ALA A 88 14.54 -17.07 5.45
C ALA A 88 13.13 -17.13 4.87
N SER A 89 12.64 -15.99 4.36
CA SER A 89 11.36 -15.93 3.67
C SER A 89 11.47 -15.17 2.36
N TYR A 90 10.58 -15.50 1.44
CA TYR A 90 10.30 -14.75 0.22
C TYR A 90 8.84 -14.36 0.23
N PHE A 91 8.54 -13.12 -0.09
CA PHE A 91 7.19 -12.62 -0.19
C PHE A 91 6.98 -11.84 -1.47
N ARG A 92 5.71 -11.78 -1.91
CA ARG A 92 5.26 -10.94 -3.00
C ARG A 92 3.92 -10.32 -2.65
N LYS A 93 3.76 -9.04 -3.00
CA LYS A 93 2.54 -8.28 -2.83
C LYS A 93 2.22 -7.54 -4.12
N LYS A 94 1.00 -7.70 -4.60
CA LYS A 94 0.46 -6.97 -5.75
C LYS A 94 -0.67 -6.07 -5.27
N ILE A 95 -0.60 -4.78 -5.61
CA ILE A 95 -1.54 -3.76 -5.17
C ILE A 95 -2.22 -3.16 -6.39
N ASP A 96 -3.52 -3.39 -6.53
CA ASP A 96 -4.33 -2.92 -7.65
C ASP A 96 -5.23 -1.76 -7.21
N GLY A 97 -5.47 -0.81 -8.12
CA GLY A 97 -6.43 0.27 -7.93
C GLY A 97 -6.01 1.32 -6.92
N VAL A 98 -4.71 1.58 -6.77
CA VAL A 98 -4.21 2.66 -5.91
C VAL A 98 -4.87 3.98 -6.32
N VAL A 99 -5.35 4.73 -5.33
CA VAL A 99 -5.97 6.04 -5.58
C VAL A 99 -4.87 7.09 -5.76
N ILE A 100 -4.91 7.75 -6.91
CA ILE A 100 -4.01 8.85 -7.27
C ILE A 100 -4.82 10.08 -7.68
N ASN A 101 -4.25 11.28 -7.53
CA ASN A 101 -4.84 12.49 -8.07
C ASN A 101 -4.38 12.68 -9.52
N ALA A 102 -5.32 12.65 -10.46
CA ALA A 102 -5.05 12.85 -11.89
C ALA A 102 -5.73 14.11 -12.41
N LEU A 103 -5.12 14.73 -13.41
CA LEU A 103 -5.74 15.76 -14.22
C LEU A 103 -6.84 15.12 -15.07
N THR A 104 -8.09 15.51 -14.85
CA THR A 104 -9.26 14.93 -15.52
C THR A 104 -9.95 15.88 -16.49
N GLY A 105 -9.59 17.15 -16.46
CA GLY A 105 -10.16 18.16 -17.36
C GLY A 105 -9.64 19.56 -17.08
N VAL A 106 -10.18 20.51 -17.83
CA VAL A 106 -9.94 21.94 -17.67
C VAL A 106 -11.29 22.64 -17.70
N VAL A 107 -11.47 23.62 -16.85
CA VAL A 107 -12.58 24.58 -16.93
C VAL A 107 -12.02 25.88 -17.50
N GLU A 108 -12.42 26.16 -18.71
CA GLU A 108 -11.98 27.36 -19.43
C GLU A 108 -12.70 28.63 -18.96
N ASP A 109 -12.07 29.78 -19.19
CA ASP A 109 -12.64 31.11 -19.00
C ASP A 109 -13.20 31.40 -17.60
N VAL A 110 -12.53 30.98 -16.55
CA VAL A 110 -12.94 31.22 -15.16
C VAL A 110 -12.55 32.67 -14.76
N PRO A 111 -13.53 33.56 -14.45
CA PRO A 111 -13.21 34.88 -13.99
C PRO A 111 -12.68 34.86 -12.55
N VAL A 112 -11.52 35.43 -12.33
CA VAL A 112 -10.87 35.59 -11.02
C VAL A 112 -10.96 37.04 -10.58
N TYR A 113 -11.40 37.26 -9.34
CA TYR A 113 -11.59 38.59 -8.76
C TYR A 113 -10.62 38.84 -7.62
N ASN A 114 -10.16 40.07 -7.50
CA ASN A 114 -9.41 40.55 -6.34
C ASN A 114 -10.31 40.64 -5.10
N ALA A 115 -9.72 40.78 -3.92
CA ALA A 115 -10.44 40.93 -2.66
C ALA A 115 -11.38 42.17 -2.61
N ASN A 116 -11.12 43.17 -3.44
CA ASN A 116 -11.96 44.35 -3.58
C ASN A 116 -13.11 44.22 -4.62
N GLY A 117 -13.27 43.01 -5.20
CA GLY A 117 -14.32 42.70 -6.18
C GLY A 117 -14.00 43.12 -7.62
N THR A 118 -12.80 43.64 -7.91
CA THR A 118 -12.40 43.96 -9.28
C THR A 118 -11.91 42.71 -10.00
N LEU A 119 -12.23 42.58 -11.30
CA LEU A 119 -11.75 41.47 -12.12
C LEU A 119 -10.22 41.51 -12.20
N ASN A 120 -9.58 40.45 -11.78
CA ASN A 120 -8.14 40.26 -11.92
C ASN A 120 -7.76 39.71 -13.31
N GLY A 121 -8.60 38.84 -13.86
CA GLY A 121 -8.41 38.22 -15.18
C GLY A 121 -9.34 37.01 -15.38
N ILE A 122 -9.22 36.46 -16.57
CA ILE A 122 -9.92 35.21 -16.94
C ILE A 122 -8.85 34.17 -17.17
N PHE A 123 -8.98 33.02 -16.54
CA PHE A 123 -7.96 31.96 -16.51
C PHE A 123 -8.61 30.61 -16.68
N ASP A 124 -7.87 29.68 -17.26
CA ASP A 124 -8.25 28.28 -17.31
C ASP A 124 -7.83 27.60 -16.02
N PHE A 125 -8.70 26.73 -15.50
CA PHE A 125 -8.48 26.00 -14.26
C PHE A 125 -8.36 24.52 -14.55
N ASP A 126 -7.23 23.93 -14.19
CA ASP A 126 -7.04 22.50 -14.20
C ASP A 126 -7.98 21.81 -13.22
N VAL A 127 -8.63 20.73 -13.65
CA VAL A 127 -9.49 19.92 -12.79
C VAL A 127 -8.77 18.63 -12.45
N TYR A 128 -8.47 18.47 -11.17
CA TYR A 128 -7.91 17.23 -10.62
C TYR A 128 -8.99 16.45 -9.89
N GLN A 129 -8.89 15.12 -9.99
CA GLN A 129 -9.82 14.21 -9.32
C GLN A 129 -9.06 12.97 -8.85
N PRO A 130 -9.38 12.41 -7.66
CA PRO A 130 -8.87 11.11 -7.28
C PRO A 130 -9.44 10.04 -8.21
N VAL A 131 -8.57 9.21 -8.77
CA VAL A 131 -8.92 8.08 -9.65
C VAL A 131 -8.15 6.84 -9.22
N ASN A 132 -8.71 5.65 -9.50
CA ASN A 132 -7.92 4.45 -9.34
C ASN A 132 -6.89 4.37 -10.47
N ALA A 133 -5.62 4.24 -10.14
CA ALA A 133 -4.54 4.11 -11.11
C ALA A 133 -4.76 2.88 -12.01
N ALA A 134 -4.43 3.03 -13.29
CA ALA A 134 -4.31 1.90 -14.20
C ALA A 134 -2.97 1.21 -13.94
N GLY A 135 -2.97 -0.11 -13.85
CA GLY A 135 -1.80 -0.90 -13.49
C GLY A 135 -1.72 -1.23 -12.00
N ALA A 136 -0.86 -2.18 -11.69
CA ALA A 136 -0.66 -2.67 -10.34
C ALA A 136 0.75 -2.32 -9.86
N TYR A 137 0.89 -2.02 -8.58
CA TYR A 137 2.19 -1.95 -7.92
C TYR A 137 2.55 -3.34 -7.42
N GLU A 138 3.73 -3.82 -7.79
CA GLU A 138 4.26 -5.08 -7.30
C GLU A 138 5.46 -4.82 -6.41
N VAL A 139 5.50 -5.51 -5.28
CA VAL A 139 6.63 -5.50 -4.34
C VAL A 139 6.94 -6.93 -4.00
N ASP A 140 8.17 -7.34 -4.16
CA ASP A 140 8.64 -8.63 -3.71
C ASP A 140 9.99 -8.51 -3.01
N GLY A 141 10.34 -9.50 -2.21
CA GLY A 141 11.57 -9.43 -1.45
C GLY A 141 11.91 -10.71 -0.70
N ILE A 142 13.13 -10.68 -0.19
CA ILE A 142 13.68 -11.73 0.66
C ILE A 142 13.97 -11.14 2.03
N GLU A 143 13.61 -11.87 3.08
CA GLU A 143 13.98 -11.57 4.45
C GLU A 143 14.80 -12.70 5.03
N LEU A 144 15.90 -12.35 5.70
CA LEU A 144 16.76 -13.25 6.43
C LEU A 144 16.84 -12.81 7.88
N ILE A 145 16.66 -13.75 8.80
CA ILE A 145 16.71 -13.49 10.24
C ILE A 145 17.66 -14.50 10.88
N ALA A 146 18.55 -13.99 11.73
CA ALA A 146 19.40 -14.81 12.57
C ALA A 146 19.35 -14.32 14.02
N GLN A 147 18.97 -15.18 14.95
CA GLN A 147 18.98 -14.95 16.38
C GLN A 147 19.78 -16.08 17.01
N LEU A 148 20.98 -15.77 17.48
CA LEU A 148 21.95 -16.78 17.92
C LEU A 148 22.45 -16.45 19.33
N PRO A 149 22.18 -17.33 20.33
CA PRO A 149 22.83 -17.20 21.63
C PRO A 149 24.31 -17.53 21.50
N LEU A 150 25.18 -16.71 22.10
CA LEU A 150 26.63 -16.91 21.98
C LEU A 150 27.16 -18.06 22.83
N THR A 151 26.35 -18.67 23.64
CA THR A 151 26.68 -19.95 24.31
C THR A 151 27.01 -21.08 23.31
N MET A 152 26.56 -20.94 22.03
CA MET A 152 26.98 -21.84 20.94
C MET A 152 28.48 -21.82 20.69
N LEU A 153 29.15 -20.69 20.94
CA LEU A 153 30.57 -20.51 20.71
C LEU A 153 31.37 -20.88 21.97
N HIS A 154 30.93 -20.43 23.13
CA HIS A 154 31.58 -20.72 24.40
C HIS A 154 30.62 -20.51 25.60
N PRO A 155 30.62 -21.41 26.60
CA PRO A 155 29.74 -21.28 27.77
C PRO A 155 29.92 -19.98 28.57
N ALA A 156 31.11 -19.39 28.59
CA ALA A 156 31.35 -18.13 29.28
C ALA A 156 30.62 -16.91 28.64
N LEU A 157 30.02 -17.08 27.48
CA LEU A 157 29.20 -16.08 26.79
C LEU A 157 27.69 -16.25 27.11
N GLU A 158 27.37 -16.93 28.19
CA GLU A 158 26.00 -17.03 28.67
C GLU A 158 25.41 -15.64 28.94
N GLY A 159 24.16 -15.42 28.48
CA GLY A 159 23.50 -14.12 28.57
C GLY A 159 23.77 -13.18 27.38
N PHE A 160 24.69 -13.53 26.48
CA PHE A 160 24.92 -12.77 25.25
C PHE A 160 24.31 -13.49 24.03
N GLY A 161 23.84 -12.69 23.07
CA GLY A 161 23.29 -13.16 21.79
C GLY A 161 23.52 -12.17 20.68
N ILE A 162 23.41 -12.65 19.44
CA ILE A 162 23.43 -11.83 18.22
C ILE A 162 22.06 -11.93 17.59
N ASN A 163 21.46 -10.76 17.28
CA ASN A 163 20.27 -10.65 16.44
C ASN A 163 20.66 -9.88 15.19
N ALA A 164 20.43 -10.47 14.04
CA ALA A 164 20.66 -9.87 12.74
C ALA A 164 19.44 -10.10 11.85
N ASN A 165 19.07 -9.09 11.07
CA ASN A 165 18.09 -9.18 10.01
C ASN A 165 18.64 -8.51 8.74
N TYR A 166 18.25 -9.06 7.61
CA TYR A 166 18.55 -8.50 6.30
C TYR A 166 17.31 -8.62 5.43
N THR A 167 16.91 -7.51 4.82
CA THR A 167 15.78 -7.46 3.90
C THR A 167 16.24 -6.86 2.58
N MET A 168 15.92 -7.51 1.48
CA MET A 168 16.09 -7.02 0.13
C MET A 168 14.73 -6.92 -0.54
N LEU A 169 14.41 -5.74 -1.07
CA LEU A 169 13.15 -5.43 -1.72
C LEU A 169 13.38 -5.03 -3.16
N ASP A 170 12.49 -5.46 -4.04
CA ASP A 170 12.30 -4.92 -5.37
C ASP A 170 10.87 -4.42 -5.51
N SER A 171 10.67 -3.34 -6.29
CA SER A 171 9.35 -2.79 -6.53
C SER A 171 9.23 -2.30 -7.96
N SER A 172 8.10 -2.58 -8.58
CA SER A 172 7.81 -2.19 -9.95
C SER A 172 6.36 -1.75 -10.11
N LEU A 173 6.10 -0.92 -11.11
CA LEU A 173 4.76 -0.61 -11.59
C LEU A 173 4.45 -1.54 -12.76
N ALA A 174 3.60 -2.51 -12.55
CA ALA A 174 3.17 -3.43 -13.61
C ALA A 174 2.19 -2.70 -14.55
N GLY A 175 2.56 -2.61 -15.82
CA GLY A 175 1.71 -1.98 -16.85
C GLY A 175 2.35 -0.82 -17.61
N GLU A 176 3.55 -0.40 -17.27
CA GLU A 176 4.38 0.47 -18.11
C GLU A 176 5.39 -0.40 -18.89
N SER A 177 5.04 -0.69 -20.13
CA SER A 177 5.94 -1.28 -21.14
C SER A 177 5.95 -0.41 -22.39
#